data_85767732dab47e90eb82f5c4806a3543
#
_entry.id   85767732dab47e90eb82f5c4806a3543
#
_cell.length_a   1.000
_cell.length_b   1.000
_cell.length_c   1.000
_cell.angle_alpha   90.00
_cell.angle_beta   90.00
_cell.angle_gamma   90.00
#
_symmetry.space_group_name_H-M   'P 1'
#
loop_
_entity.id
_entity.type
_entity.pdbx_description
1 polymer ?
#
loop_
_entity_poly.entity_id
_entity_poly.type
_entity_poly.pdbx_seq_one_letter_code
_entity_poly.pdbx_strand_id
1 'polypeptide(L)'
;MSEARGIKVADVTLESSPMVRLHGKGRKDRTVPIWPATAVQIRRWLSRIDPAPGGSLFPTATGGPLTRSAITDRLKRATKVAVGKCASLVQRRVSPQTFRHTTAMHLLQAGVDITLIALWLGHESPATTHIYVEADLKMKEEALKLVRPVTAKQVLYKPPEGLLRFLQGL
;
A
#
# COMPACT_ATOMS: atom_id res chain seq x y z
N MET A 1 5.67 -8.59 -9.19
CA MET A 1 7.06 -9.11 -9.26
C MET A 1 7.74 -8.85 -10.59
N SER A 2 7.11 -9.09 -11.73
CA SER A 2 7.68 -8.79 -13.06
C SER A 2 8.05 -7.31 -13.20
N GLU A 3 7.15 -6.41 -12.80
CA GLU A 3 7.38 -4.96 -12.84
C GLU A 3 8.61 -4.54 -12.04
N ALA A 4 8.75 -4.98 -10.78
CA ALA A 4 9.90 -4.63 -9.94
C ALA A 4 11.25 -5.09 -10.53
N ARG A 5 11.26 -6.19 -11.30
CA ARG A 5 12.44 -6.69 -11.99
C ARG A 5 12.82 -5.84 -13.21
N GLY A 6 11.80 -5.30 -13.87
CA GLY A 6 11.95 -4.55 -15.12
C GLY A 6 12.29 -3.08 -14.94
N ILE A 7 12.33 -2.56 -13.71
CA ILE A 7 12.62 -1.15 -13.45
C ILE A 7 14.06 -0.86 -13.84
N LYS A 8 14.23 0.14 -14.69
CA LYS A 8 15.53 0.70 -15.08
C LYS A 8 15.83 1.95 -14.25
N VAL A 9 17.09 2.36 -14.24
CA VAL A 9 17.48 3.62 -13.59
C VAL A 9 16.74 4.81 -14.19
N ALA A 10 16.57 4.83 -15.51
CA ALA A 10 15.83 5.87 -16.23
C ALA A 10 14.32 5.93 -15.90
N ASP A 11 13.76 4.89 -15.30
CA ASP A 11 12.35 4.87 -14.89
C ASP A 11 12.10 5.56 -13.54
N VAL A 12 13.15 6.05 -12.88
CA VAL A 12 13.09 6.61 -11.54
C VAL A 12 13.42 8.09 -11.57
N THR A 13 12.49 8.92 -11.16
CA THR A 13 12.68 10.35 -10.88
C THR A 13 12.81 10.55 -9.37
N LEU A 14 13.91 11.17 -8.92
CA LEU A 14 14.21 11.32 -7.48
C LEU A 14 14.20 12.78 -7.00
N GLU A 15 13.93 13.70 -7.89
CA GLU A 15 13.92 15.14 -7.59
C GLU A 15 12.62 15.58 -6.91
N SER A 16 12.18 16.78 -7.04
CA SER A 16 11.10 17.47 -6.32
C SER A 16 9.83 16.64 -6.09
N SER A 17 9.48 15.76 -7.02
CA SER A 17 8.33 14.83 -6.92
C SER A 17 8.79 13.41 -7.23
N PRO A 18 9.30 12.67 -6.25
CA PRO A 18 9.86 11.34 -6.48
C PRO A 18 8.82 10.35 -7.00
N MET A 19 9.12 9.69 -8.11
CA MET A 19 8.21 8.75 -8.77
C MET A 19 8.96 7.63 -9.48
N VAL A 20 8.25 6.54 -9.75
CA VAL A 20 8.74 5.38 -10.52
C VAL A 20 7.75 5.07 -11.62
N ARG A 21 8.24 4.95 -12.84
CA ARG A 21 7.49 4.43 -13.98
C ARG A 21 7.55 2.91 -13.97
N LEU A 22 6.40 2.28 -13.98
CA LEU A 22 6.26 0.81 -13.97
C LEU A 22 5.70 0.34 -15.30
N HIS A 23 6.37 -0.64 -15.89
CA HIS A 23 5.95 -1.27 -17.13
C HIS A 23 5.16 -2.54 -16.83
N GLY A 24 3.84 -2.45 -16.94
CA GLY A 24 2.90 -3.53 -16.65
C GLY A 24 2.71 -4.51 -17.81
N LYS A 25 1.98 -5.60 -17.56
CA LYS A 25 1.58 -6.55 -18.58
C LYS A 25 0.67 -5.87 -19.62
N GLY A 26 0.85 -6.19 -20.90
CA GLY A 26 0.02 -5.62 -21.97
C GLY A 26 0.35 -4.17 -22.32
N ARG A 27 1.60 -3.72 -22.13
CA ARG A 27 2.05 -2.33 -22.38
C ARG A 27 1.32 -1.28 -21.58
N LYS A 28 0.75 -1.65 -20.43
CA LYS A 28 0.11 -0.72 -19.51
C LYS A 28 1.16 -0.10 -18.58
N ASP A 29 1.65 1.06 -18.97
CA ASP A 29 2.59 1.81 -18.16
C ASP A 29 1.81 2.64 -17.13
N ARG A 30 2.37 2.76 -15.93
CA ARG A 30 1.86 3.67 -14.92
C ARG A 30 3.00 4.31 -14.13
N THR A 31 2.79 5.52 -13.69
CA THR A 31 3.72 6.22 -12.82
C THR A 31 3.17 6.22 -11.40
N VAL A 32 4.01 5.82 -10.45
CA VAL A 32 3.65 5.70 -9.04
C VAL A 32 4.53 6.63 -8.23
N PRO A 33 3.97 7.55 -7.43
CA PRO A 33 4.74 8.36 -6.50
C PRO A 33 5.36 7.48 -5.41
N ILE A 34 6.53 7.84 -4.96
CA ILE A 34 7.24 7.17 -3.86
C ILE A 34 7.51 8.15 -2.73
N TRP A 35 7.54 7.65 -1.51
CA TRP A 35 7.85 8.47 -0.35
C TRP A 35 9.25 9.06 -0.42
N PRO A 36 9.46 10.29 0.10
CA PRO A 36 10.79 10.92 0.15
C PRO A 36 11.85 10.03 0.81
N ALA A 37 11.48 9.32 1.88
CA ALA A 37 12.38 8.38 2.54
C ALA A 37 12.83 7.23 1.61
N THR A 38 11.95 6.74 0.75
CA THR A 38 12.27 5.72 -0.26
C THR A 38 13.21 6.31 -1.33
N ALA A 39 12.96 7.53 -1.78
CA ALA A 39 13.81 8.22 -2.74
C ALA A 39 15.24 8.40 -2.20
N VAL A 40 15.41 8.75 -0.92
CA VAL A 40 16.71 8.82 -0.25
C VAL A 40 17.44 7.47 -0.28
N GLN A 41 16.73 6.37 0.00
CA GLN A 41 17.33 5.04 -0.05
C GLN A 41 17.74 4.63 -1.46
N ILE A 42 16.92 4.97 -2.46
CA ILE A 42 17.25 4.70 -3.87
C ILE A 42 18.48 5.52 -4.28
N ARG A 43 18.61 6.81 -3.92
CA ARG A 43 19.81 7.60 -4.19
C ARG A 43 21.06 6.95 -3.59
N ARG A 44 21.01 6.55 -2.31
CA ARG A 44 22.10 5.86 -1.63
C ARG A 44 22.46 4.53 -2.31
N TRP A 45 21.48 3.84 -2.84
CA TRP A 45 21.69 2.62 -3.58
C TRP A 45 22.38 2.89 -4.91
N LEU A 46 21.88 3.85 -5.69
CA LEU A 46 22.47 4.24 -6.97
C LEU A 46 23.91 4.70 -6.85
N SER A 47 24.25 5.48 -5.81
CA SER A 47 25.64 5.90 -5.57
C SER A 47 26.61 4.77 -5.24
N ARG A 48 26.11 3.58 -4.86
CA ARG A 48 26.93 2.39 -4.58
C ARG A 48 27.15 1.51 -5.79
N ILE A 49 26.20 1.46 -6.71
CA ILE A 49 26.25 0.56 -7.86
C ILE A 49 26.71 1.26 -9.13
N ASP A 50 26.71 2.59 -9.15
CA ASP A 50 27.05 3.44 -10.30
C ASP A 50 26.52 2.88 -11.65
N PRO A 51 25.22 2.72 -11.81
CA PRO A 51 24.65 2.05 -12.97
C PRO A 51 24.56 2.99 -14.16
N ALA A 52 24.74 2.45 -15.36
CA ALA A 52 24.39 3.17 -16.59
C ALA A 52 22.88 3.55 -16.60
N PRO A 53 22.50 4.69 -17.21
CA PRO A 53 21.08 5.14 -17.23
C PRO A 53 20.08 4.10 -17.75
N GLY A 54 20.47 3.27 -18.72
CA GLY A 54 19.66 2.15 -19.25
C GLY A 54 19.76 0.86 -18.44
N GLY A 55 20.58 0.84 -17.38
CA GLY A 55 20.80 -0.33 -16.54
C GLY A 55 19.62 -0.65 -15.64
N SER A 56 19.59 -1.87 -15.09
CA SER A 56 18.57 -2.28 -14.10
C SER A 56 18.74 -1.49 -12.82
N LEU A 57 17.62 -1.05 -12.22
CA LEU A 57 17.64 -0.44 -10.88
C LEU A 57 18.14 -1.43 -9.80
N PHE A 58 17.87 -2.71 -9.99
CA PHE A 58 18.31 -3.78 -9.09
C PHE A 58 19.13 -4.81 -9.88
N PRO A 59 20.42 -4.53 -10.18
CA PRO A 59 21.24 -5.42 -10.97
C PRO A 59 21.71 -6.66 -10.19
N THR A 60 21.99 -7.71 -10.92
CA THR A 60 22.83 -8.83 -10.46
C THR A 60 24.29 -8.40 -10.46
N ALA A 61 25.20 -9.26 -9.96
CA ALA A 61 26.64 -9.02 -10.04
C ALA A 61 27.15 -8.87 -11.48
N THR A 62 26.43 -9.42 -12.47
CA THR A 62 26.74 -9.32 -13.90
C THR A 62 25.99 -8.19 -14.59
N GLY A 63 25.34 -7.29 -13.87
CA GLY A 63 24.62 -6.12 -14.40
C GLY A 63 23.20 -6.39 -14.90
N GLY A 64 22.78 -7.63 -15.05
CA GLY A 64 21.43 -8.00 -15.49
C GLY A 64 20.37 -7.82 -14.41
N PRO A 65 19.07 -7.89 -14.75
CA PRO A 65 17.99 -7.74 -13.77
C PRO A 65 17.92 -8.94 -12.81
N LEU A 66 17.51 -8.71 -11.56
CA LEU A 66 17.30 -9.78 -10.58
C LEU A 66 16.24 -10.78 -11.05
N THR A 67 16.44 -12.05 -10.72
CA THR A 67 15.42 -13.09 -10.92
C THR A 67 14.32 -12.98 -9.85
N ARG A 68 13.15 -13.58 -10.11
CA ARG A 68 12.07 -13.68 -9.12
C ARG A 68 12.55 -14.37 -7.83
N SER A 69 13.33 -15.45 -7.96
CA SER A 69 13.91 -16.17 -6.84
C SER A 69 14.84 -15.27 -6.04
N ALA A 70 15.76 -14.56 -6.68
CA ALA A 70 16.69 -13.66 -6.01
C ALA A 70 15.98 -12.56 -5.20
N ILE A 71 14.89 -11.99 -5.71
CA ILE A 71 14.08 -11.01 -4.96
C ILE A 71 13.43 -11.69 -3.74
N THR A 72 12.84 -12.86 -3.93
CA THR A 72 12.20 -13.62 -2.84
C THR A 72 13.19 -13.99 -1.75
N ASP A 73 14.41 -14.40 -2.10
CA ASP A 73 15.44 -14.80 -1.14
C ASP A 73 15.99 -13.59 -0.37
N ARG A 74 16.13 -12.44 -1.04
CA ARG A 74 16.49 -11.19 -0.34
C ARG A 74 15.41 -10.78 0.66
N LEU A 75 14.14 -10.94 0.28
CA LEU A 75 13.02 -10.66 1.16
C LEU A 75 13.01 -11.60 2.37
N LYS A 76 13.24 -12.91 2.17
CA LYS A 76 13.37 -13.88 3.27
C LYS A 76 14.51 -13.50 4.24
N ARG A 77 15.67 -13.11 3.71
CA ARG A 77 16.80 -12.65 4.54
C ARG A 77 16.44 -11.41 5.35
N ALA A 78 15.81 -10.40 4.71
CA ALA A 78 15.37 -9.20 5.40
C ALA A 78 14.34 -9.52 6.50
N THR A 79 13.38 -10.41 6.23
CA THR A 79 12.40 -10.87 7.23
C THR A 79 13.08 -11.56 8.40
N LYS A 80 14.07 -12.42 8.13
CA LYS A 80 14.84 -13.11 9.19
C LYS A 80 15.53 -12.12 10.13
N VAL A 81 16.10 -11.06 9.59
CA VAL A 81 16.70 -9.98 10.40
C VAL A 81 15.63 -9.21 11.19
N ALA A 82 14.50 -8.93 10.56
CA ALA A 82 13.39 -8.19 11.18
C ALA A 82 12.74 -8.96 12.34
N VAL A 83 12.72 -10.30 12.30
CA VAL A 83 12.21 -11.16 13.39
C VAL A 83 12.90 -10.85 14.71
N GLY A 84 14.20 -10.58 14.70
CA GLY A 84 14.95 -10.20 15.92
C GLY A 84 14.47 -8.90 16.56
N LYS A 85 13.76 -8.05 15.81
CA LYS A 85 13.20 -6.76 16.28
C LYS A 85 11.69 -6.78 16.44
N CYS A 86 11.01 -7.75 15.84
CA CYS A 86 9.55 -7.83 15.82
C CYS A 86 9.10 -9.29 15.94
N ALA A 87 8.82 -9.73 17.16
CA ALA A 87 8.45 -11.11 17.47
C ALA A 87 7.19 -11.58 16.71
N SER A 88 6.26 -10.68 16.36
CA SER A 88 5.05 -11.02 15.60
C SER A 88 5.32 -11.54 14.18
N LEU A 89 6.56 -11.41 13.69
CA LEU A 89 6.97 -11.93 12.38
C LEU A 89 7.45 -13.39 12.43
N VAL A 90 7.69 -13.96 13.61
CA VAL A 90 8.30 -15.30 13.79
C VAL A 90 7.55 -16.40 13.02
N GLN A 91 6.22 -16.37 13.08
CA GLN A 91 5.36 -17.38 12.43
C GLN A 91 4.71 -16.88 11.13
N ARG A 92 5.11 -15.71 10.64
CA ARG A 92 4.49 -15.13 9.46
C ARG A 92 5.30 -15.39 8.19
N ARG A 93 4.62 -15.92 7.18
CA ARG A 93 5.20 -16.05 5.84
C ARG A 93 5.10 -14.72 5.10
N VAL A 94 6.20 -13.98 5.10
CA VAL A 94 6.28 -12.70 4.37
C VAL A 94 6.66 -12.96 2.91
N SER A 95 5.84 -12.50 2.00
CA SER A 95 6.00 -12.62 0.54
C SER A 95 5.83 -11.26 -0.13
N PRO A 96 6.22 -11.09 -1.39
CA PRO A 96 5.90 -9.87 -2.14
C PRO A 96 4.40 -9.56 -2.21
N GLN A 97 3.56 -10.58 -2.20
CA GLN A 97 2.12 -10.42 -2.15
C GLN A 97 1.67 -9.84 -0.79
N THR A 98 2.31 -10.26 0.30
CA THR A 98 2.07 -9.69 1.63
C THR A 98 2.32 -8.19 1.65
N PHE A 99 3.44 -7.71 1.05
CA PHE A 99 3.70 -6.27 0.95
C PHE A 99 2.63 -5.54 0.15
N ARG A 100 2.21 -6.13 -0.98
CA ARG A 100 1.15 -5.54 -1.81
C ARG A 100 -0.15 -5.40 -1.02
N HIS A 101 -0.57 -6.44 -0.31
CA HIS A 101 -1.78 -6.40 0.54
C HIS A 101 -1.65 -5.38 1.67
N THR A 102 -0.51 -5.37 2.37
CA THR A 102 -0.27 -4.41 3.44
C THR A 102 -0.31 -2.97 2.93
N THR A 103 0.29 -2.70 1.76
CA THR A 103 0.24 -1.36 1.15
C THR A 103 -1.20 -0.97 0.81
N ALA A 104 -1.98 -1.88 0.22
CA ALA A 104 -3.38 -1.63 -0.08
C ALA A 104 -4.19 -1.30 1.17
N MET A 105 -4.02 -2.09 2.24
CA MET A 105 -4.70 -1.88 3.52
C MET A 105 -4.33 -0.56 4.17
N HIS A 106 -3.03 -0.19 4.19
CA HIS A 106 -2.61 1.09 4.74
C HIS A 106 -3.19 2.28 3.97
N LEU A 107 -3.24 2.21 2.64
CA LEU A 107 -3.84 3.25 1.81
C LEU A 107 -5.35 3.37 2.09
N LEU A 108 -6.04 2.24 2.18
CA LEU A 108 -7.47 2.21 2.48
C LEU A 108 -7.77 2.79 3.86
N GLN A 109 -7.01 2.38 4.88
CA GLN A 109 -7.15 2.91 6.25
C GLN A 109 -6.80 4.39 6.36
N ALA A 110 -5.95 4.90 5.47
CA ALA A 110 -5.67 6.31 5.33
C ALA A 110 -6.79 7.09 4.57
N GLY A 111 -7.87 6.43 4.18
CA GLY A 111 -9.00 7.05 3.49
C GLY A 111 -8.79 7.25 1.98
N VAL A 112 -7.78 6.62 1.39
CA VAL A 112 -7.55 6.71 -0.06
C VAL A 112 -8.66 5.95 -0.80
N ASP A 113 -9.20 6.57 -1.85
CA ASP A 113 -10.25 5.97 -2.68
C ASP A 113 -9.79 4.63 -3.29
N ILE A 114 -10.70 3.64 -3.29
CA ILE A 114 -10.41 2.29 -3.75
C ILE A 114 -10.02 2.23 -5.23
N THR A 115 -10.59 3.11 -6.06
CA THR A 115 -10.27 3.19 -7.47
C THR A 115 -8.84 3.67 -7.66
N LEU A 116 -8.41 4.64 -6.86
CA LEU A 116 -7.04 5.14 -6.86
C LEU A 116 -6.05 4.06 -6.37
N ILE A 117 -6.42 3.29 -5.36
CA ILE A 117 -5.63 2.14 -4.90
C ILE A 117 -5.48 1.09 -6.01
N ALA A 118 -6.57 0.79 -6.74
CA ALA A 118 -6.55 -0.13 -7.87
C ALA A 118 -5.61 0.32 -8.99
N LEU A 119 -5.68 1.61 -9.36
CA LEU A 119 -4.79 2.22 -10.34
C LEU A 119 -3.33 2.18 -9.89
N TRP A 120 -3.06 2.53 -8.64
CA TRP A 120 -1.71 2.52 -8.06
C TRP A 120 -1.09 1.14 -8.07
N LEU A 121 -1.85 0.14 -7.65
CA LEU A 121 -1.40 -1.25 -7.63
C LEU A 121 -1.42 -1.91 -9.00
N GLY A 122 -2.06 -1.30 -10.02
CA GLY A 122 -2.21 -1.85 -11.35
C GLY A 122 -3.10 -3.10 -11.35
N HIS A 123 -4.23 -3.04 -10.68
CA HIS A 123 -5.26 -4.07 -10.77
C HIS A 123 -6.01 -3.92 -12.09
N GLU A 124 -6.16 -5.03 -12.82
CA GLU A 124 -6.93 -5.04 -14.09
C GLU A 124 -8.43 -4.89 -13.85
N SER A 125 -8.90 -5.30 -12.68
CA SER A 125 -10.31 -5.20 -12.27
C SER A 125 -10.44 -4.54 -10.90
N PRO A 126 -11.38 -3.60 -10.72
CA PRO A 126 -11.74 -3.05 -9.41
C PRO A 126 -12.16 -4.12 -8.41
N ALA A 127 -12.77 -5.22 -8.86
CA ALA A 127 -13.17 -6.35 -8.02
C ALA A 127 -12.00 -6.91 -7.20
N THR A 128 -10.79 -6.91 -7.75
CA THR A 128 -9.58 -7.34 -7.02
C THR A 128 -9.28 -6.43 -5.82
N THR A 129 -9.75 -5.18 -5.86
CA THR A 129 -9.51 -4.20 -4.79
C THR A 129 -10.63 -4.23 -3.75
N HIS A 130 -11.84 -4.67 -4.11
CA HIS A 130 -12.97 -4.80 -3.18
C HIS A 130 -12.68 -5.76 -2.01
N ILE A 131 -11.84 -6.77 -2.20
CA ILE A 131 -11.39 -7.68 -1.14
C ILE A 131 -10.81 -6.90 0.06
N TYR A 132 -10.16 -5.77 -0.18
CA TYR A 132 -9.59 -4.94 0.89
C TYR A 132 -10.66 -4.15 1.65
N VAL A 133 -11.75 -3.75 0.99
CA VAL A 133 -12.88 -3.08 1.65
C VAL A 133 -13.57 -4.04 2.62
N GLU A 134 -13.83 -5.28 2.19
CA GLU A 134 -14.43 -6.30 3.05
C GLU A 134 -13.53 -6.61 4.26
N ALA A 135 -12.21 -6.71 4.05
CA ALA A 135 -11.27 -6.93 5.14
C ALA A 135 -11.27 -5.75 6.13
N ASP A 136 -11.34 -4.52 5.64
CA ASP A 136 -11.38 -3.32 6.47
C ASP A 136 -12.68 -3.23 7.28
N LEU A 137 -13.83 -3.57 6.68
CA LEU A 137 -15.13 -3.62 7.38
C LEU A 137 -15.12 -4.64 8.53
N LYS A 138 -14.61 -5.84 8.30
CA LYS A 138 -14.48 -6.86 9.35
C LYS A 138 -13.60 -6.39 10.51
N MET A 139 -12.48 -5.74 10.21
CA MET A 139 -11.59 -5.16 11.23
C MET A 139 -12.30 -4.07 12.03
N LYS A 140 -13.12 -3.24 11.38
CA LYS A 140 -13.94 -2.22 12.05
C LYS A 140 -15.01 -2.83 12.95
N GLU A 141 -15.69 -3.87 12.48
CA GLU A 141 -16.67 -4.61 13.27
C GLU A 141 -16.03 -5.26 14.51
N GLU A 142 -14.86 -5.87 14.37
CA GLU A 142 -14.11 -6.45 15.48
C GLU A 142 -13.68 -5.38 16.48
N ALA A 143 -13.21 -4.24 16.01
CA ALA A 143 -12.86 -3.11 16.85
C ALA A 143 -14.08 -2.58 17.61
N LEU A 144 -15.25 -2.50 16.98
CA LEU A 144 -16.50 -2.10 17.64
C LEU A 144 -16.93 -3.06 18.74
N LYS A 145 -16.65 -4.36 18.61
CA LYS A 145 -16.93 -5.35 19.67
C LYS A 145 -16.07 -5.15 20.92
N LEU A 146 -14.88 -4.56 20.75
CA LEU A 146 -13.97 -4.24 21.85
C LEU A 146 -14.32 -2.92 22.56
N VAL A 147 -15.06 -2.05 21.89
CA VAL A 147 -15.54 -0.78 22.45
C VAL A 147 -16.84 -1.07 23.21
N ARG A 148 -16.85 -0.84 24.52
CA ARG A 148 -18.10 -0.88 25.29
C ARG A 148 -19.08 0.14 24.70
N PRO A 149 -20.33 -0.25 24.38
CA PRO A 149 -21.32 0.70 23.93
C PRO A 149 -21.45 1.79 25.00
N VAL A 150 -21.26 3.02 24.59
CA VAL A 150 -21.60 4.16 25.46
C VAL A 150 -23.10 4.05 25.67
N THR A 151 -23.53 3.62 26.85
CA THR A 151 -24.91 3.69 27.29
C THR A 151 -25.24 5.17 27.48
N ALA A 152 -25.45 5.87 26.39
CA ALA A 152 -26.14 7.13 26.44
C ALA A 152 -27.53 6.82 26.97
N LYS A 153 -27.86 7.28 28.18
CA LYS A 153 -29.24 7.40 28.60
C LYS A 153 -29.95 8.05 27.42
N GLN A 154 -30.90 7.34 26.81
CA GLN A 154 -31.75 7.93 25.79
C GLN A 154 -32.45 9.13 26.42
N VAL A 155 -31.85 10.31 26.25
CA VAL A 155 -32.57 11.54 26.44
C VAL A 155 -33.53 11.61 25.25
N LEU A 156 -34.74 11.13 25.44
CA LEU A 156 -35.82 11.31 24.49
C LEU A 156 -35.91 12.81 24.24
N TYR A 157 -35.44 13.23 23.08
CA TYR A 157 -35.60 14.59 22.61
C TYR A 157 -37.09 14.89 22.54
N LYS A 158 -37.59 15.76 23.40
CA LYS A 158 -38.94 16.31 23.34
C LYS A 158 -38.84 17.60 22.52
N PRO A 159 -39.31 17.63 21.29
CA PRO A 159 -39.27 18.84 20.49
C PRO A 159 -40.14 19.93 21.18
N PRO A 160 -39.71 21.19 21.13
CA PRO A 160 -40.51 22.31 21.63
C PRO A 160 -41.87 22.34 20.93
N GLU A 161 -42.94 22.70 21.67
CA GLU A 161 -44.30 22.74 21.11
C GLU A 161 -44.43 23.63 19.87
N GLY A 162 -43.63 24.68 19.73
CA GLY A 162 -43.57 25.54 18.56
C GLY A 162 -43.12 24.82 17.30
N LEU A 163 -42.20 23.87 17.41
CA LEU A 163 -41.74 23.04 16.28
C LEU A 163 -42.82 22.05 15.88
N LEU A 164 -43.52 21.45 16.83
CA LEU A 164 -44.62 20.52 16.54
C LEU A 164 -45.79 21.22 15.84
N ARG A 165 -46.16 22.43 16.27
CA ARG A 165 -47.20 23.25 15.59
C ARG A 165 -46.78 23.64 14.19
N PHE A 166 -45.54 24.01 13.96
CA PHE A 166 -45.03 24.31 12.62
C PHE A 166 -45.13 23.11 11.68
N LEU A 167 -44.76 21.94 12.12
CA LEU A 167 -44.81 20.70 11.33
C LEU A 167 -46.23 20.19 11.08
N GLN A 168 -47.18 20.50 11.96
CA GLN A 168 -48.59 20.18 11.77
C GLN A 168 -49.36 21.15 10.87
N GLY A 169 -48.76 22.30 10.54
CA GLY A 169 -49.31 23.32 9.64
C GLY A 169 -48.75 23.28 8.21
N LEU A 170 -47.90 22.29 7.89
CA LEU A 170 -47.38 21.96 6.54
C LEU A 170 -48.26 20.92 5.87
#